data_448a5a7926b29b95112b060b4f302b02
#
_entry.id   448a5a7926b29b95112b060b4f302b02
#
_cell.length_a   1.000
_cell.length_b   1.000
_cell.length_c   1.000
_cell.angle_alpha   90.00
_cell.angle_beta   90.00
_cell.angle_gamma   90.00
#
_symmetry.space_group_name_H-M   'P 1'
#
loop_
_entity.id
_entity.type
_entity.pdbx_description
1 polymer ?
#
loop_
_entity_poly.entity_id
_entity_poly.type
_entity_poly.pdbx_seq_one_letter_code
_entity_poly.pdbx_strand_id
1 'polypeptide(L)'
;MSTGRTLPTGVGAPILLDGLKITGRVRPLQVIHRFQALLISTGTVDRAVQGWIADGASRSTVKNSLAMLVRVMEQALRDGIVERNPARISGWQRDYQRVEDELDDPRSLALPDWDALQSLAAALVDRSADRFAGWGDIVVFAAATAARIGEVSGCRVGDIDSNRWLWTVRRQTTTSPGGLVDKGTKGKRARLVPIIAEVRPMLEVRLAEAAERPSGRVFVGPRGGRVSTAVLRDATHWDEVVSSLGFERLRRHDLRHTGLTWMADAGVPVHHLRKIAGHGSLTTTQRYLHPDRQAMTDAGLLLSAHLIATAGSAQLRAVPSSSTRSWFPPSS
;
A
#
# COMPACT_ATOMS: atom_id res chain seq x y z
N MET A 1 29.29 -39.48 11.51
CA MET A 1 29.17 -38.68 10.28
C MET A 1 27.74 -38.15 10.20
N SER A 2 27.54 -36.92 10.67
CA SER A 2 26.22 -36.30 10.77
C SER A 2 26.06 -35.34 9.59
N THR A 3 25.12 -35.63 8.71
CA THR A 3 24.77 -34.76 7.56
C THR A 3 23.81 -33.68 8.01
N GLY A 4 24.31 -32.45 8.16
CA GLY A 4 23.53 -31.28 8.39
C GLY A 4 22.66 -30.93 7.16
N ARG A 5 21.33 -31.00 7.32
CA ARG A 5 20.36 -30.40 6.38
C ARG A 5 20.17 -28.94 6.75
N THR A 6 20.67 -28.06 5.92
CA THR A 6 20.31 -26.64 5.91
C THR A 6 18.85 -26.48 5.51
N LEU A 7 18.05 -25.85 6.37
CA LEU A 7 16.66 -25.47 6.11
C LEU A 7 16.59 -24.22 5.21
N PRO A 8 15.64 -24.12 4.29
CA PRO A 8 15.51 -22.96 3.40
C PRO A 8 15.06 -21.72 4.19
N THR A 9 15.79 -20.63 4.00
CA THR A 9 15.48 -19.29 4.46
C THR A 9 14.19 -18.79 3.79
N GLY A 10 13.13 -18.60 4.57
CA GLY A 10 11.86 -18.07 4.08
C GLY A 10 10.62 -18.40 4.91
N VAL A 11 10.78 -19.08 6.04
CA VAL A 11 9.69 -19.32 6.97
C VAL A 11 9.94 -18.45 8.20
N GLY A 12 9.01 -17.53 8.50
CA GLY A 12 9.12 -16.64 9.66
C GLY A 12 9.53 -17.41 10.91
N ALA A 13 10.53 -16.88 11.63
CA ALA A 13 11.05 -17.49 12.83
C ALA A 13 9.93 -17.80 13.84
N PRO A 14 9.96 -18.94 14.53
CA PRO A 14 8.96 -19.27 15.54
C PRO A 14 9.06 -18.30 16.70
N ILE A 15 7.95 -17.67 17.05
CA ILE A 15 7.85 -16.75 18.17
C ILE A 15 7.58 -17.59 19.42
N LEU A 16 8.49 -17.54 20.38
CA LEU A 16 8.38 -18.24 21.68
C LEU A 16 7.76 -17.29 22.72
N LEU A 17 6.62 -17.67 23.26
CA LEU A 17 6.07 -17.14 24.52
C LEU A 17 6.33 -18.21 25.57
N ASP A 18 7.27 -18.00 26.47
CA ASP A 18 7.57 -18.90 27.62
C ASP A 18 7.18 -20.38 27.39
N GLY A 19 7.72 -21.01 26.35
CA GLY A 19 7.42 -22.38 25.94
C GLY A 19 6.30 -22.57 24.92
N LEU A 20 5.61 -21.51 24.48
CA LEU A 20 4.57 -21.57 23.46
C LEU A 20 5.14 -21.22 22.07
N LYS A 21 5.26 -22.19 21.17
CA LYS A 21 5.64 -21.97 19.77
C LYS A 21 4.42 -21.63 18.94
N ILE A 22 4.30 -20.38 18.49
CA ILE A 22 3.28 -19.97 17.51
C ILE A 22 3.95 -19.90 16.14
N THR A 23 3.75 -20.92 15.30
CA THR A 23 4.22 -20.93 13.92
C THR A 23 3.09 -20.50 12.97
N GLY A 24 3.37 -19.64 11.99
CA GLY A 24 2.38 -19.01 11.11
C GLY A 24 1.57 -19.95 10.20
N ARG A 25 1.61 -21.28 10.38
CA ARG A 25 0.88 -22.28 9.58
C ARG A 25 0.00 -23.24 10.38
N VAL A 26 -0.14 -23.08 11.67
CA VAL A 26 -0.95 -23.99 12.50
C VAL A 26 -2.37 -23.44 12.61
N ARG A 27 -3.37 -24.31 12.40
CA ARG A 27 -4.78 -23.97 12.68
C ARG A 27 -4.89 -23.52 14.14
N PRO A 28 -5.40 -22.29 14.43
CA PRO A 28 -5.26 -21.65 15.75
C PRO A 28 -5.90 -22.41 16.93
N LEU A 29 -6.73 -23.40 16.65
CA LEU A 29 -7.61 -24.03 17.64
C LEU A 29 -7.06 -25.29 18.31
N GLN A 30 -5.87 -25.79 17.95
CA GLN A 30 -5.34 -27.04 18.48
C GLN A 30 -4.13 -26.89 19.43
N VAL A 31 -3.64 -25.68 19.69
CA VAL A 31 -2.31 -25.49 20.30
C VAL A 31 -2.35 -24.97 21.74
N ILE A 32 -3.46 -24.45 22.23
CA ILE A 32 -3.53 -23.96 23.60
C ILE A 32 -4.37 -24.94 24.43
N HIS A 33 -3.72 -25.82 25.23
CA HIS A 33 -4.42 -26.56 26.26
C HIS A 33 -5.11 -25.59 27.24
N ARG A 34 -6.33 -25.92 27.67
CA ARG A 34 -7.15 -25.09 28.57
C ARG A 34 -6.37 -24.59 29.80
N PHE A 35 -5.46 -25.40 30.33
CA PHE A 35 -4.61 -25.04 31.47
C PHE A 35 -3.52 -23.98 31.11
N GLN A 36 -3.00 -23.98 29.90
CA GLN A 36 -1.97 -23.01 29.50
C GLN A 36 -2.56 -21.61 29.25
N ALA A 37 -3.80 -21.50 28.82
CA ALA A 37 -4.49 -20.24 28.67
C ALA A 37 -4.67 -19.47 29.98
N LEU A 38 -4.86 -20.19 31.09
CA LEU A 38 -4.98 -19.62 32.45
C LEU A 38 -3.67 -19.02 32.97
N LEU A 39 -2.52 -19.45 32.45
CA LEU A 39 -1.20 -18.95 32.84
C LEU A 39 -0.78 -17.69 32.08
N ILE A 40 -1.51 -17.33 31.03
CA ILE A 40 -1.20 -16.14 30.22
C ILE A 40 -1.76 -14.90 30.94
N SER A 41 -0.87 -14.14 31.56
CA SER A 41 -1.20 -12.85 32.17
C SER A 41 -0.91 -11.70 31.21
N THR A 42 -1.48 -10.52 31.48
CA THR A 42 -1.16 -9.27 30.74
C THR A 42 0.34 -8.97 30.78
N GLY A 43 1.00 -9.19 31.95
CA GLY A 43 2.44 -9.00 32.08
C GLY A 43 3.27 -9.99 31.26
N THR A 44 2.80 -11.24 31.11
CA THR A 44 3.47 -12.22 30.23
C THR A 44 3.41 -11.79 28.77
N VAL A 45 2.25 -11.29 28.32
CA VAL A 45 2.09 -10.79 26.94
C VAL A 45 2.93 -9.55 26.71
N ASP A 46 2.96 -8.62 27.68
CA ASP A 46 3.75 -7.41 27.59
C ASP A 46 5.25 -7.71 27.48
N ARG A 47 5.80 -8.56 28.37
CA ARG A 47 7.19 -9.01 28.29
C ARG A 47 7.54 -9.67 26.94
N ALA A 48 6.64 -10.50 26.41
CA ALA A 48 6.85 -11.12 25.13
C ALA A 48 6.89 -10.10 23.98
N VAL A 49 6.01 -9.09 24.01
CA VAL A 49 6.02 -7.99 23.03
C VAL A 49 7.30 -7.18 23.13
N GLN A 50 7.74 -6.83 24.35
CA GLN A 50 9.03 -6.14 24.57
C GLN A 50 10.23 -6.98 24.07
N GLY A 51 10.21 -8.29 24.31
CA GLY A 51 11.21 -9.19 23.76
C GLY A 51 11.26 -9.17 22.23
N TRP A 52 10.11 -9.25 21.56
CA TRP A 52 10.06 -9.17 20.09
C TRP A 52 10.58 -7.83 19.55
N ILE A 53 10.31 -6.73 20.26
CA ILE A 53 10.82 -5.41 19.91
C ILE A 53 12.35 -5.38 20.06
N ALA A 54 12.87 -5.91 21.18
CA ALA A 54 14.30 -5.99 21.42
C ALA A 54 15.03 -6.88 20.40
N ASP A 55 14.38 -7.94 19.91
CA ASP A 55 14.87 -8.82 18.85
C ASP A 55 14.77 -8.19 17.44
N GLY A 56 14.36 -6.92 17.33
CA GLY A 56 14.27 -6.20 16.07
C GLY A 56 13.05 -6.57 15.20
N ALA A 57 12.01 -7.21 15.78
CA ALA A 57 10.80 -7.49 15.02
C ALA A 57 10.11 -6.20 14.56
N SER A 58 9.68 -6.14 13.28
CA SER A 58 9.00 -4.96 12.76
C SER A 58 7.65 -4.72 13.47
N ARG A 59 7.23 -3.46 13.55
CA ARG A 59 5.91 -3.07 14.12
C ARG A 59 4.75 -3.86 13.53
N SER A 60 4.77 -4.13 12.22
CA SER A 60 3.75 -4.93 11.55
C SER A 60 3.78 -6.39 12.02
N THR A 61 4.95 -6.96 12.25
CA THR A 61 5.12 -8.31 12.78
C THR A 61 4.53 -8.42 14.18
N VAL A 62 4.91 -7.52 15.09
CA VAL A 62 4.38 -7.47 16.46
C VAL A 62 2.87 -7.28 16.46
N LYS A 63 2.36 -6.31 15.68
CA LYS A 63 0.91 -6.06 15.53
C LYS A 63 0.14 -7.30 15.06
N ASN A 64 0.65 -8.01 14.06
CA ASN A 64 -0.02 -9.19 13.50
C ASN A 64 0.02 -10.36 14.49
N SER A 65 1.14 -10.60 15.14
CA SER A 65 1.30 -11.63 16.16
C SER A 65 0.38 -11.39 17.35
N LEU A 66 0.37 -10.16 17.85
CA LEU A 66 -0.53 -9.75 18.93
C LEU A 66 -2.01 -9.86 18.53
N ALA A 67 -2.39 -9.49 17.31
CA ALA A 67 -3.75 -9.62 16.81
C ALA A 67 -4.20 -11.10 16.73
N MET A 68 -3.32 -12.03 16.42
CA MET A 68 -3.60 -13.47 16.48
C MET A 68 -3.85 -13.91 17.91
N LEU A 69 -2.99 -13.52 18.84
CA LEU A 69 -3.12 -13.86 20.26
C LEU A 69 -4.42 -13.28 20.84
N VAL A 70 -4.75 -12.01 20.52
CA VAL A 70 -6.02 -11.38 20.91
C VAL A 70 -7.21 -12.22 20.46
N ARG A 71 -7.23 -12.74 19.23
CA ARG A 71 -8.34 -13.57 18.73
C ARG A 71 -8.47 -14.89 19.48
N VAL A 72 -7.35 -15.54 19.80
CA VAL A 72 -7.34 -16.79 20.58
C VAL A 72 -7.85 -16.54 21.99
N MET A 73 -7.37 -15.49 22.64
CA MET A 73 -7.80 -15.13 24.00
C MET A 73 -9.25 -14.61 24.05
N GLU A 74 -9.76 -13.99 22.98
CA GLU A 74 -11.20 -13.67 22.85
C GLU A 74 -12.06 -14.95 22.79
N GLN A 75 -11.57 -16.01 22.14
CA GLN A 75 -12.26 -17.29 22.15
C GLN A 75 -12.24 -17.90 23.56
N ALA A 76 -11.10 -17.89 24.24
CA ALA A 76 -10.98 -18.38 25.61
C ALA A 76 -11.88 -17.60 26.60
N LEU A 77 -12.07 -16.29 26.36
CA LEU A 77 -13.01 -15.45 27.13
C LEU A 77 -14.46 -15.89 26.88
N ARG A 78 -14.86 -16.11 25.60
CA ARG A 78 -16.21 -16.61 25.26
C ARG A 78 -16.49 -17.99 25.83
N ASP A 79 -15.47 -18.85 25.91
CA ASP A 79 -15.56 -20.20 26.46
C ASP A 79 -15.48 -20.23 27.99
N GLY A 80 -15.42 -19.06 28.66
CA GLY A 80 -15.34 -18.94 30.11
C GLY A 80 -14.05 -19.49 30.73
N ILE A 81 -12.98 -19.63 29.92
CA ILE A 81 -11.67 -20.12 30.40
C ILE A 81 -10.89 -18.99 31.08
N VAL A 82 -11.04 -17.76 30.63
CA VAL A 82 -10.42 -16.56 31.23
C VAL A 82 -11.49 -15.50 31.46
N GLU A 83 -11.34 -14.71 32.51
CA GLU A 83 -12.30 -13.64 32.86
C GLU A 83 -12.11 -12.38 32.02
N ARG A 84 -10.90 -12.16 31.49
CA ARG A 84 -10.53 -11.02 30.64
C ARG A 84 -9.49 -11.45 29.61
N ASN A 85 -9.43 -10.73 28.49
CA ASN A 85 -8.42 -11.00 27.47
C ASN A 85 -7.10 -10.34 27.85
N PRO A 86 -6.05 -11.11 28.25
CA PRO A 86 -4.78 -10.57 28.69
C PRO A 86 -3.92 -10.04 27.52
N ALA A 87 -4.27 -10.36 26.27
CA ALA A 87 -3.56 -9.90 25.08
C ALA A 87 -3.97 -8.49 24.61
N ARG A 88 -4.97 -7.86 25.23
CA ARG A 88 -5.34 -6.48 24.95
C ARG A 88 -4.44 -5.50 25.70
N ILE A 89 -3.15 -5.48 25.31
CA ILE A 89 -2.17 -4.52 25.80
C ILE A 89 -2.10 -3.29 24.91
N SER A 90 -1.66 -2.16 25.48
CA SER A 90 -1.52 -0.87 24.79
C SER A 90 -0.18 -0.23 25.15
N GLY A 91 0.27 0.72 24.35
CA GLY A 91 1.49 1.50 24.67
C GLY A 91 2.74 1.05 23.93
N TRP A 92 2.89 -0.24 23.59
CA TRP A 92 4.04 -0.79 22.88
C TRP A 92 4.36 -0.09 21.54
N GLN A 93 3.36 0.55 20.92
CA GLN A 93 3.56 1.29 19.67
C GLN A 93 4.51 2.48 19.81
N ARG A 94 4.67 3.02 21.04
CA ARG A 94 5.55 4.16 21.32
C ARG A 94 7.02 3.82 21.14
N ASP A 95 7.37 2.54 21.34
CA ASP A 95 8.74 2.05 21.22
C ASP A 95 9.25 2.06 19.78
N TYR A 96 8.31 2.13 18.80
CA TYR A 96 8.61 2.26 17.37
C TYR A 96 8.57 3.70 16.85
N GLN A 97 7.98 4.65 17.59
CA GLN A 97 7.75 6.02 17.09
C GLN A 97 9.02 6.81 16.79
N ARG A 98 10.16 6.46 17.41
CA ARG A 98 11.42 7.17 17.20
C ARG A 98 12.20 6.77 15.95
N VAL A 99 11.98 5.59 15.42
CA VAL A 99 12.76 5.04 14.29
C VAL A 99 11.92 5.02 12.99
N GLU A 100 10.59 4.98 13.10
CA GLU A 100 9.69 4.86 11.95
C GLU A 100 9.41 6.19 11.24
N ASP A 101 9.53 7.35 11.91
CA ASP A 101 9.22 8.65 11.30
C ASP A 101 10.19 9.02 10.17
N GLU A 102 11.44 8.53 10.20
CA GLU A 102 12.43 8.74 9.12
C GLU A 102 12.34 7.67 8.00
N LEU A 103 11.89 6.45 8.33
CA LEU A 103 11.81 5.34 7.37
C LEU A 103 10.43 5.25 6.70
N ASP A 104 9.46 6.03 7.14
CA ASP A 104 8.06 5.90 6.77
C ASP A 104 7.58 6.97 5.77
N ASP A 105 8.50 7.80 5.23
CA ASP A 105 8.18 8.70 4.13
C ASP A 105 7.97 7.89 2.83
N PRO A 106 6.73 7.81 2.30
CA PRO A 106 6.46 7.11 1.06
C PRO A 106 7.31 7.60 -0.12
N ARG A 107 7.79 8.84 -0.07
CA ARG A 107 8.62 9.45 -1.10
C ARG A 107 10.01 8.80 -1.14
N SER A 108 10.61 8.49 0.01
CA SER A 108 11.91 7.80 0.07
C SER A 108 11.88 6.37 -0.50
N LEU A 109 10.66 5.82 -0.67
CA LEU A 109 10.42 4.51 -1.25
C LEU A 109 9.94 4.58 -2.71
N ALA A 110 9.72 5.78 -3.25
CA ALA A 110 9.27 5.98 -4.62
C ALA A 110 10.45 6.03 -5.58
N LEU A 111 10.26 5.52 -6.80
CA LEU A 111 11.18 5.77 -7.90
C LEU A 111 11.20 7.28 -8.22
N PRO A 112 12.36 7.84 -8.56
CA PRO A 112 12.51 9.27 -8.77
C PRO A 112 11.72 9.78 -9.97
N ASP A 113 11.72 9.03 -11.07
CA ASP A 113 11.15 9.47 -12.34
C ASP A 113 10.72 8.31 -13.24
N TRP A 114 10.21 8.65 -14.42
CA TRP A 114 9.76 7.70 -15.43
C TRP A 114 10.90 6.88 -16.03
N ASP A 115 12.08 7.46 -16.21
CA ASP A 115 13.23 6.78 -16.80
C ASP A 115 13.78 5.70 -15.86
N ALA A 116 13.78 5.97 -14.56
CA ALA A 116 14.11 4.96 -13.54
C ALA A 116 13.11 3.79 -13.56
N LEU A 117 11.80 4.06 -13.75
CA LEU A 117 10.79 3.02 -13.89
C LEU A 117 11.01 2.17 -15.15
N GLN A 118 11.30 2.79 -16.29
CA GLN A 118 11.57 2.09 -17.53
C GLN A 118 12.84 1.24 -17.43
N SER A 119 13.89 1.78 -16.83
CA SER A 119 15.15 1.07 -16.58
C SER A 119 14.94 -0.14 -15.68
N LEU A 120 14.16 0.02 -14.61
CA LEU A 120 13.77 -1.10 -13.74
C LEU A 120 12.99 -2.16 -14.52
N ALA A 121 11.98 -1.76 -15.29
CA ALA A 121 11.16 -2.68 -16.06
C ALA A 121 12.00 -3.50 -17.08
N ALA A 122 12.90 -2.84 -17.79
CA ALA A 122 13.82 -3.48 -18.74
C ALA A 122 14.77 -4.47 -18.04
N ALA A 123 15.39 -4.06 -16.94
CA ALA A 123 16.31 -4.91 -16.19
C ALA A 123 15.62 -6.15 -15.60
N LEU A 124 14.38 -6.02 -15.14
CA LEU A 124 13.57 -7.15 -14.64
C LEU A 124 13.25 -8.15 -15.77
N VAL A 125 12.94 -7.67 -16.96
CA VAL A 125 12.74 -8.53 -18.15
C VAL A 125 14.03 -9.22 -18.51
N ASP A 126 15.13 -8.50 -18.63
CA ASP A 126 16.43 -9.05 -19.01
C ASP A 126 16.96 -10.09 -18.02
N ARG A 127 16.71 -9.90 -16.73
CA ARG A 127 17.14 -10.83 -15.68
C ARG A 127 16.25 -12.07 -15.59
N SER A 128 15.00 -12.00 -16.08
CA SER A 128 14.08 -13.13 -16.05
C SER A 128 14.53 -14.25 -17.01
N ALA A 129 14.31 -15.50 -16.62
CA ALA A 129 14.77 -16.66 -17.39
C ALA A 129 14.15 -16.74 -18.79
N ASP A 130 12.95 -16.21 -18.96
CA ASP A 130 12.16 -16.26 -20.21
C ASP A 130 12.20 -14.94 -20.99
N ARG A 131 12.82 -13.88 -20.45
CA ARG A 131 12.83 -12.52 -21.01
C ARG A 131 11.46 -12.04 -21.48
N PHE A 132 10.42 -12.46 -20.77
CA PHE A 132 9.05 -12.15 -21.12
C PHE A 132 8.72 -10.67 -20.85
N ALA A 133 8.45 -9.90 -21.90
CA ALA A 133 8.18 -8.47 -21.83
C ALA A 133 7.01 -8.12 -20.87
N GLY A 134 6.06 -9.03 -20.68
CA GLY A 134 4.94 -8.85 -19.75
C GLY A 134 5.35 -8.62 -18.30
N TRP A 135 6.56 -8.97 -17.86
CA TRP A 135 7.05 -8.62 -16.54
C TRP A 135 7.26 -7.12 -16.40
N GLY A 136 7.88 -6.49 -17.40
CA GLY A 136 8.06 -5.04 -17.46
C GLY A 136 6.73 -4.30 -17.52
N ASP A 137 5.80 -4.78 -18.37
CA ASP A 137 4.48 -4.17 -18.53
C ASP A 137 3.66 -4.16 -17.23
N ILE A 138 3.73 -5.25 -16.45
CA ILE A 138 3.11 -5.35 -15.12
C ILE A 138 3.67 -4.29 -14.18
N VAL A 139 4.98 -4.10 -14.17
CA VAL A 139 5.69 -3.14 -13.30
C VAL A 139 5.33 -1.71 -13.69
N VAL A 140 5.42 -1.38 -14.97
CA VAL A 140 5.09 -0.06 -15.50
C VAL A 140 3.61 0.27 -15.23
N PHE A 141 2.70 -0.65 -15.52
CA PHE A 141 1.27 -0.44 -15.29
C PHE A 141 0.93 -0.31 -13.82
N ALA A 142 1.58 -1.08 -12.94
CA ALA A 142 1.38 -0.99 -11.49
C ALA A 142 1.79 0.38 -10.92
N ALA A 143 2.95 0.90 -11.35
CA ALA A 143 3.43 2.21 -10.95
C ALA A 143 2.54 3.33 -11.53
N ALA A 144 2.30 3.34 -12.83
CA ALA A 144 1.51 4.37 -13.53
C ALA A 144 0.06 4.49 -13.00
N THR A 145 -0.52 3.39 -12.51
CA THR A 145 -1.89 3.34 -11.97
C THR A 145 -1.95 3.35 -10.44
N ALA A 146 -0.81 3.38 -9.77
CA ALA A 146 -0.71 3.20 -8.31
C ALA A 146 -1.45 1.96 -7.79
N ALA A 147 -1.50 0.90 -8.60
CA ALA A 147 -2.24 -0.33 -8.29
C ALA A 147 -1.37 -1.37 -7.57
N ARG A 148 -2.01 -2.28 -6.86
CA ARG A 148 -1.34 -3.46 -6.31
C ARG A 148 -1.10 -4.49 -7.41
N ILE A 149 0.00 -5.23 -7.36
CA ILE A 149 0.30 -6.31 -8.34
C ILE A 149 -0.87 -7.30 -8.49
N GLY A 150 -1.52 -7.66 -7.39
CA GLY A 150 -2.70 -8.53 -7.45
C GLY A 150 -3.90 -7.90 -8.15
N GLU A 151 -4.06 -6.58 -8.12
CA GLU A 151 -5.11 -5.87 -8.86
C GLU A 151 -4.77 -5.82 -10.35
N VAL A 152 -3.52 -5.55 -10.70
CA VAL A 152 -3.02 -5.62 -12.09
C VAL A 152 -3.25 -7.01 -12.65
N SER A 153 -2.84 -8.07 -11.95
CA SER A 153 -3.11 -9.45 -12.33
C SER A 153 -4.60 -9.78 -12.43
N GLY A 154 -5.47 -9.09 -11.68
CA GLY A 154 -6.92 -9.24 -11.74
C GLY A 154 -7.59 -8.50 -12.88
N CYS A 155 -6.89 -7.61 -13.60
CA CYS A 155 -7.43 -6.77 -14.65
C CYS A 155 -7.88 -7.61 -15.87
N ARG A 156 -9.05 -7.28 -16.42
CA ARG A 156 -9.61 -7.93 -17.60
C ARG A 156 -10.00 -6.89 -18.65
N VAL A 157 -10.14 -7.31 -19.90
CA VAL A 157 -10.55 -6.43 -21.02
C VAL A 157 -11.78 -5.59 -20.66
N GLY A 158 -12.84 -6.21 -20.14
CA GLY A 158 -14.06 -5.50 -19.77
C GLY A 158 -13.95 -4.56 -18.55
N ASP A 159 -12.78 -4.45 -17.93
CA ASP A 159 -12.54 -3.49 -16.85
C ASP A 159 -11.94 -2.17 -17.38
N ILE A 160 -11.50 -2.12 -18.64
CA ILE A 160 -10.87 -0.97 -19.28
C ILE A 160 -11.88 -0.27 -20.21
N ASP A 161 -12.11 1.00 -19.97
CA ASP A 161 -12.79 1.90 -20.88
C ASP A 161 -11.75 2.62 -21.75
N SER A 162 -11.51 2.12 -22.95
CA SER A 162 -10.49 2.67 -23.87
C SER A 162 -10.90 4.05 -24.47
N ASN A 163 -12.19 4.39 -24.43
CA ASN A 163 -12.64 5.71 -24.91
C ASN A 163 -12.29 6.82 -23.90
N ARG A 164 -12.38 6.49 -22.60
CA ARG A 164 -12.10 7.45 -21.51
C ARG A 164 -10.74 7.21 -20.85
N TRP A 165 -10.06 6.16 -21.21
CA TRP A 165 -8.81 5.71 -20.59
C TRP A 165 -8.93 5.59 -19.07
N LEU A 166 -9.97 4.86 -18.64
CA LEU A 166 -10.25 4.58 -17.25
C LEU A 166 -10.26 3.08 -16.99
N TRP A 167 -9.60 2.67 -15.93
CA TRP A 167 -9.66 1.31 -15.42
C TRP A 167 -10.58 1.23 -14.22
N THR A 168 -11.57 0.32 -14.26
CA THR A 168 -12.42 -0.03 -13.13
C THR A 168 -11.81 -1.19 -12.37
N VAL A 169 -11.17 -0.93 -11.23
CA VAL A 169 -10.58 -1.98 -10.38
C VAL A 169 -11.67 -2.69 -9.61
N ARG A 170 -12.02 -3.90 -10.04
CA ARG A 170 -13.13 -4.71 -9.48
C ARG A 170 -12.63 -5.88 -8.64
N ARG A 171 -11.43 -6.39 -8.90
CA ARG A 171 -10.89 -7.62 -8.31
C ARG A 171 -9.40 -7.56 -8.10
N GLN A 172 -8.92 -8.53 -7.31
CA GLN A 172 -7.48 -8.75 -7.11
C GLN A 172 -7.18 -10.25 -7.10
N THR A 173 -6.05 -10.64 -7.65
CA THR A 173 -5.47 -11.97 -7.48
C THR A 173 -4.81 -12.05 -6.11
N THR A 174 -5.09 -13.09 -5.35
CA THR A 174 -4.52 -13.32 -4.02
C THR A 174 -4.24 -14.80 -3.81
N THR A 175 -3.35 -15.10 -2.86
CA THR A 175 -3.09 -16.48 -2.44
C THR A 175 -4.27 -17.05 -1.66
N SER A 176 -4.54 -18.34 -1.89
CA SER A 176 -5.54 -19.15 -1.18
C SER A 176 -5.00 -20.56 -1.01
N PRO A 177 -5.52 -21.39 -0.09
CA PRO A 177 -5.25 -22.81 -0.12
C PRO A 177 -5.59 -23.37 -1.52
N GLY A 178 -4.63 -24.02 -2.17
CA GLY A 178 -4.76 -24.53 -3.54
C GLY A 178 -4.30 -23.60 -4.65
N GLY A 179 -3.71 -22.42 -4.35
CA GLY A 179 -3.07 -21.55 -5.36
C GLY A 179 -3.60 -20.13 -5.40
N LEU A 180 -3.48 -19.48 -6.55
CA LEU A 180 -3.91 -18.11 -6.77
C LEU A 180 -5.37 -18.04 -7.20
N VAL A 181 -6.17 -17.22 -6.53
CA VAL A 181 -7.59 -16.98 -6.84
C VAL A 181 -7.89 -15.50 -7.00
N ASP A 182 -8.91 -15.18 -7.79
CA ASP A 182 -9.42 -13.83 -7.90
C ASP A 182 -10.50 -13.59 -6.83
N LYS A 183 -10.36 -12.51 -6.08
CA LYS A 183 -11.36 -12.04 -5.11
C LYS A 183 -11.76 -10.62 -5.46
N GLY A 184 -13.00 -10.25 -5.17
CA GLY A 184 -13.45 -8.86 -5.23
C GLY A 184 -12.62 -7.96 -4.30
N THR A 185 -12.54 -6.68 -4.63
CA THR A 185 -11.85 -5.70 -3.77
C THR A 185 -12.49 -5.63 -2.39
N LYS A 186 -11.66 -5.42 -1.34
CA LYS A 186 -12.15 -5.26 0.04
C LYS A 186 -13.24 -4.19 0.09
N GLY A 187 -14.43 -4.54 0.63
CA GLY A 187 -15.57 -3.63 0.71
C GLY A 187 -16.49 -3.60 -0.51
N LYS A 188 -16.31 -4.50 -1.51
CA LYS A 188 -17.14 -4.62 -2.73
C LYS A 188 -17.29 -3.30 -3.53
N ARG A 189 -16.44 -2.30 -3.29
CA ARG A 189 -16.46 -1.02 -4.01
C ARG A 189 -15.43 -1.05 -5.11
N ALA A 190 -15.91 -1.01 -6.36
CA ALA A 190 -15.07 -0.73 -7.51
C ALA A 190 -14.54 0.70 -7.41
N ARG A 191 -13.32 0.92 -7.91
CA ARG A 191 -12.76 2.27 -8.02
C ARG A 191 -12.26 2.52 -9.43
N LEU A 192 -12.32 3.77 -9.84
CA LEU A 192 -11.79 4.23 -11.12
C LEU A 192 -10.36 4.71 -10.94
N VAL A 193 -9.50 4.32 -11.88
CA VAL A 193 -8.09 4.72 -11.95
C VAL A 193 -7.82 5.23 -13.35
N PRO A 194 -7.23 6.44 -13.51
CA PRO A 194 -6.88 6.97 -14.81
C PRO A 194 -5.71 6.19 -15.43
N ILE A 195 -5.72 6.07 -16.75
CA ILE A 195 -4.66 5.46 -17.55
C ILE A 195 -3.95 6.59 -18.32
N ILE A 196 -2.73 6.88 -17.92
CA ILE A 196 -1.91 7.95 -18.51
C ILE A 196 -1.48 7.61 -19.94
N ALA A 197 -1.17 8.62 -20.73
CA ALA A 197 -0.87 8.48 -22.17
C ALA A 197 0.30 7.55 -22.43
N GLU A 198 1.33 7.59 -21.57
CA GLU A 198 2.59 6.87 -21.71
C GLU A 198 2.42 5.34 -21.68
N VAL A 199 1.36 4.83 -21.03
CA VAL A 199 1.11 3.38 -20.95
C VAL A 199 0.06 2.88 -21.94
N ARG A 200 -0.62 3.77 -22.67
CA ARG A 200 -1.70 3.38 -23.60
C ARG A 200 -1.22 2.48 -24.74
N PRO A 201 -0.10 2.77 -25.43
CA PRO A 201 0.36 1.89 -26.52
C PRO A 201 0.66 0.46 -26.06
N MET A 202 1.32 0.30 -24.90
CA MET A 202 1.56 -1.01 -24.30
C MET A 202 0.23 -1.69 -23.95
N LEU A 203 -0.70 -0.94 -23.36
CA LEU A 203 -2.00 -1.49 -22.92
C LEU A 203 -2.87 -1.92 -24.11
N GLU A 204 -2.86 -1.19 -25.23
CA GLU A 204 -3.58 -1.58 -26.46
C GLU A 204 -3.12 -2.94 -26.97
N VAL A 205 -1.80 -3.18 -27.04
CA VAL A 205 -1.25 -4.48 -27.39
C VAL A 205 -1.72 -5.57 -26.42
N ARG A 206 -1.65 -5.30 -25.11
CA ARG A 206 -2.11 -6.26 -24.10
C ARG A 206 -3.61 -6.53 -24.14
N LEU A 207 -4.43 -5.52 -24.48
CA LEU A 207 -5.87 -5.69 -24.65
C LEU A 207 -6.20 -6.57 -25.86
N ALA A 208 -5.52 -6.36 -26.99
CA ALA A 208 -5.69 -7.21 -28.18
C ALA A 208 -5.35 -8.67 -27.88
N GLU A 209 -4.18 -8.92 -27.27
CA GLU A 209 -3.81 -10.27 -26.85
C GLU A 209 -4.77 -10.89 -25.83
N ALA A 210 -5.34 -10.07 -24.92
CA ALA A 210 -6.24 -10.53 -23.89
C ALA A 210 -7.63 -10.88 -24.44
N ALA A 211 -8.06 -10.26 -25.53
CA ALA A 211 -9.33 -10.56 -26.18
C ALA A 211 -9.39 -12.01 -26.68
N GLU A 212 -8.25 -12.57 -27.11
CA GLU A 212 -8.12 -13.94 -27.56
C GLU A 212 -8.08 -14.97 -26.40
N ARG A 213 -7.97 -14.51 -25.15
CA ARG A 213 -7.86 -15.41 -23.98
C ARG A 213 -9.25 -15.70 -23.40
N PRO A 214 -9.58 -16.97 -23.06
CA PRO A 214 -10.86 -17.30 -22.45
C PRO A 214 -11.15 -16.54 -21.14
N SER A 215 -10.09 -16.20 -20.40
CA SER A 215 -10.21 -15.43 -19.15
C SER A 215 -10.39 -13.92 -19.37
N GLY A 216 -10.06 -13.38 -20.54
CA GLY A 216 -10.00 -11.95 -20.84
C GLY A 216 -9.01 -11.20 -19.95
N ARG A 217 -7.99 -11.89 -19.40
CA ARG A 217 -7.01 -11.32 -18.47
C ARG A 217 -5.95 -10.52 -19.23
N VAL A 218 -5.77 -9.25 -18.87
CA VAL A 218 -4.85 -8.34 -19.57
C VAL A 218 -3.39 -8.67 -19.23
N PHE A 219 -3.09 -8.88 -17.96
CA PHE A 219 -1.73 -9.17 -17.50
C PHE A 219 -1.63 -10.60 -16.97
N VAL A 220 -0.74 -11.37 -17.57
CA VAL A 220 -0.49 -12.78 -17.25
C VAL A 220 1.02 -13.05 -17.20
N GLY A 221 1.41 -14.14 -16.57
CA GLY A 221 2.78 -14.68 -16.71
C GLY A 221 2.99 -15.38 -18.08
N PRO A 222 4.21 -15.81 -18.40
CA PRO A 222 4.56 -16.36 -19.73
C PRO A 222 3.75 -17.59 -20.12
N ARG A 223 3.24 -18.35 -19.16
CA ARG A 223 2.36 -19.52 -19.37
C ARG A 223 0.86 -19.19 -19.22
N GLY A 224 0.46 -17.91 -19.33
CA GLY A 224 -0.94 -17.48 -19.20
C GLY A 224 -1.48 -17.48 -17.78
N GLY A 225 -0.66 -17.78 -16.76
CA GLY A 225 -1.05 -17.89 -15.38
C GLY A 225 -1.25 -16.54 -14.66
N ARG A 226 -1.89 -16.60 -13.50
CA ARG A 226 -2.03 -15.45 -12.59
C ARG A 226 -0.69 -15.02 -12.02
N VAL A 227 -0.52 -13.72 -11.80
CA VAL A 227 0.68 -13.14 -11.21
C VAL A 227 0.40 -12.65 -9.80
N SER A 228 1.20 -13.10 -8.84
CA SER A 228 1.24 -12.55 -7.48
C SER A 228 2.54 -11.77 -7.28
N THR A 229 2.62 -11.04 -6.17
CA THR A 229 3.85 -10.35 -5.77
C THR A 229 5.04 -11.32 -5.63
N ALA A 230 4.80 -12.55 -5.13
CA ALA A 230 5.84 -13.57 -5.01
C ALA A 230 6.27 -14.09 -6.39
N VAL A 231 5.31 -14.39 -7.27
CA VAL A 231 5.61 -14.86 -8.65
C VAL A 231 6.44 -13.82 -9.41
N LEU A 232 6.04 -12.53 -9.33
CA LEU A 232 6.82 -11.46 -9.97
C LEU A 232 8.25 -11.40 -9.40
N ARG A 233 8.41 -11.43 -8.07
CA ARG A 233 9.72 -11.40 -7.42
C ARG A 233 10.61 -12.52 -7.90
N ASP A 234 10.09 -13.75 -7.81
CA ASP A 234 10.90 -14.95 -8.05
C ASP A 234 11.26 -15.09 -9.55
N ALA A 235 10.31 -14.78 -10.45
CA ALA A 235 10.53 -14.89 -11.90
C ALA A 235 11.50 -13.82 -12.44
N THR A 236 11.56 -12.64 -11.83
CA THR A 236 12.39 -11.52 -12.31
C THR A 236 13.65 -11.31 -11.47
N HIS A 237 13.91 -12.14 -10.46
CA HIS A 237 15.01 -11.94 -9.51
C HIS A 237 15.01 -10.51 -8.93
N TRP A 238 13.83 -10.04 -8.53
CA TRP A 238 13.57 -8.65 -8.15
C TRP A 238 14.63 -8.07 -7.21
N ASP A 239 14.95 -8.80 -6.12
CA ASP A 239 15.81 -8.28 -5.07
C ASP A 239 17.26 -8.06 -5.56
N GLU A 240 17.75 -8.88 -6.51
CA GLU A 240 19.05 -8.70 -7.18
C GLU A 240 19.02 -7.48 -8.12
N VAL A 241 17.95 -7.34 -8.93
CA VAL A 241 17.82 -6.26 -9.91
C VAL A 241 17.72 -4.89 -9.21
N VAL A 242 16.88 -4.74 -8.18
CA VAL A 242 16.76 -3.47 -7.50
C VAL A 242 18.06 -3.07 -6.81
N SER A 243 18.80 -4.02 -6.24
CA SER A 243 20.13 -3.77 -5.66
C SER A 243 21.14 -3.31 -6.72
N SER A 244 21.16 -3.95 -7.89
CA SER A 244 22.08 -3.57 -8.99
C SER A 244 21.80 -2.16 -9.55
N LEU A 245 20.57 -1.68 -9.43
CA LEU A 245 20.15 -0.35 -9.84
C LEU A 245 20.25 0.70 -8.72
N GLY A 246 20.73 0.35 -7.53
CA GLY A 246 20.84 1.25 -6.38
C GLY A 246 19.52 1.51 -5.64
N PHE A 247 18.52 0.63 -5.84
CA PHE A 247 17.20 0.71 -5.19
C PHE A 247 16.99 -0.39 -4.15
N GLU A 248 17.97 -0.70 -3.31
CA GLU A 248 17.99 -1.87 -2.40
C GLU A 248 16.75 -2.00 -1.51
N ARG A 249 16.08 -0.88 -1.21
CA ARG A 249 14.88 -0.84 -0.36
C ARG A 249 13.57 -0.94 -1.14
N LEU A 250 13.61 -0.90 -2.48
CA LEU A 250 12.42 -0.89 -3.31
C LEU A 250 11.73 -2.25 -3.32
N ARG A 251 10.58 -2.34 -2.71
CA ARG A 251 9.72 -3.52 -2.72
C ARG A 251 8.70 -3.42 -3.86
N ARG A 252 8.16 -4.53 -4.32
CA ARG A 252 7.08 -4.57 -5.33
C ARG A 252 5.85 -3.73 -4.96
N HIS A 253 5.60 -3.54 -3.66
CA HIS A 253 4.50 -2.67 -3.18
C HIS A 253 4.82 -1.18 -3.36
N ASP A 254 6.08 -0.85 -3.39
CA ASP A 254 6.53 0.55 -3.48
C ASP A 254 6.35 1.14 -4.89
N LEU A 255 6.07 0.31 -5.91
CA LEU A 255 5.54 0.77 -7.21
C LEU A 255 4.24 1.57 -7.03
N ARG A 256 3.39 1.14 -6.09
CA ARG A 256 2.19 1.89 -5.76
C ARG A 256 2.51 3.20 -5.01
N HIS A 257 3.52 3.19 -4.14
CA HIS A 257 4.01 4.40 -3.49
C HIS A 257 4.53 5.38 -4.55
N THR A 258 5.30 4.89 -5.52
CA THR A 258 5.78 5.67 -6.69
C THR A 258 4.62 6.37 -7.40
N GLY A 259 3.61 5.64 -7.84
CA GLY A 259 2.47 6.24 -8.56
C GLY A 259 1.69 7.25 -7.73
N LEU A 260 1.47 7.01 -6.43
CA LEU A 260 0.77 7.96 -5.56
C LEU A 260 1.60 9.21 -5.29
N THR A 261 2.92 9.07 -5.13
CA THR A 261 3.85 10.19 -4.96
C THR A 261 3.86 11.06 -6.22
N TRP A 262 4.02 10.48 -7.40
CA TRP A 262 3.99 11.22 -8.67
C TRP A 262 2.66 11.94 -8.91
N MET A 263 1.53 11.29 -8.60
CA MET A 263 0.21 11.94 -8.70
C MET A 263 0.08 13.10 -7.70
N ALA A 264 0.63 12.96 -6.49
CA ALA A 264 0.62 14.03 -5.49
C ALA A 264 1.48 15.21 -5.94
N ASP A 265 2.68 14.94 -6.48
CA ASP A 265 3.60 15.94 -7.01
C ASP A 265 3.03 16.65 -8.25
N ALA A 266 2.24 15.95 -9.06
CA ALA A 266 1.47 16.52 -10.15
C ALA A 266 0.24 17.35 -9.71
N GLY A 267 0.04 17.54 -8.39
CA GLY A 267 -1.04 18.36 -7.87
C GLY A 267 -2.42 17.69 -7.86
N VAL A 268 -2.50 16.35 -8.00
CA VAL A 268 -3.80 15.65 -7.92
C VAL A 268 -4.41 15.83 -6.54
N PRO A 269 -5.63 16.37 -6.41
CA PRO A 269 -6.26 16.63 -5.12
C PRO A 269 -6.35 15.37 -4.24
N VAL A 270 -6.10 15.52 -2.94
CA VAL A 270 -6.02 14.40 -1.97
C VAL A 270 -7.25 13.49 -1.96
N HIS A 271 -8.43 14.04 -2.18
CA HIS A 271 -9.66 13.27 -2.23
C HIS A 271 -9.76 12.38 -3.48
N HIS A 272 -9.14 12.79 -4.60
CA HIS A 272 -8.99 11.97 -5.80
C HIS A 272 -7.91 10.91 -5.59
N LEU A 273 -6.74 11.27 -5.04
CA LEU A 273 -5.69 10.31 -4.65
C LEU A 273 -6.25 9.20 -3.75
N ARG A 274 -7.05 9.57 -2.74
CA ARG A 274 -7.71 8.60 -1.86
C ARG A 274 -8.61 7.64 -2.64
N LYS A 275 -9.40 8.15 -3.59
CA LYS A 275 -10.29 7.33 -4.44
C LYS A 275 -9.48 6.41 -5.35
N ILE A 276 -8.45 6.93 -6.04
CA ILE A 276 -7.55 6.18 -6.92
C ILE A 276 -6.83 5.08 -6.10
N ALA A 277 -6.29 5.43 -4.96
CA ALA A 277 -5.64 4.49 -4.06
C ALA A 277 -6.60 3.45 -3.47
N GLY A 278 -7.87 3.79 -3.29
CA GLY A 278 -8.83 2.96 -2.53
C GLY A 278 -8.46 2.88 -1.05
N HIS A 279 -7.95 3.99 -0.47
CA HIS A 279 -7.64 4.08 0.95
C HIS A 279 -8.92 4.29 1.77
N GLY A 280 -9.06 3.52 2.84
CA GLY A 280 -10.18 3.66 3.78
C GLY A 280 -10.11 4.95 4.61
N SER A 281 -8.90 5.42 4.94
CA SER A 281 -8.64 6.62 5.71
C SER A 281 -7.98 7.71 4.86
N LEU A 282 -8.34 8.96 5.12
CA LEU A 282 -7.67 10.13 4.53
C LEU A 282 -6.24 10.26 5.06
N THR A 283 -6.02 9.97 6.34
CA THR A 283 -4.70 10.02 6.98
C THR A 283 -3.65 9.17 6.24
N THR A 284 -4.04 7.99 5.73
CA THR A 284 -3.13 7.17 4.92
C THR A 284 -2.71 7.87 3.63
N THR A 285 -3.58 8.70 3.04
CA THR A 285 -3.30 9.42 1.79
C THR A 285 -2.51 10.71 2.05
N GLN A 286 -2.73 11.35 3.19
CA GLN A 286 -2.02 12.58 3.57
C GLN A 286 -0.50 12.40 3.66
N ARG A 287 -0.02 11.18 3.89
CA ARG A 287 1.43 10.85 3.91
C ARG A 287 2.14 11.09 2.57
N TYR A 288 1.40 11.21 1.46
CA TYR A 288 1.95 11.55 0.15
C TYR A 288 1.95 13.06 -0.15
N LEU A 289 1.33 13.86 0.72
CA LEU A 289 1.24 15.30 0.56
C LEU A 289 2.38 15.98 1.31
N HIS A 290 3.16 16.76 0.61
CA HIS A 290 4.11 17.67 1.22
C HIS A 290 3.58 19.10 1.08
N PRO A 291 3.50 19.88 2.17
CA PRO A 291 3.24 21.30 2.07
C PRO A 291 4.46 21.98 1.44
N ASP A 292 4.40 22.20 0.14
CA ASP A 292 5.38 22.99 -0.58
C ASP A 292 4.98 24.47 -0.51
N ARG A 293 5.96 25.37 -0.29
CA ARG A 293 5.74 26.83 -0.33
C ARG A 293 5.19 27.26 -1.69
N GLN A 294 5.63 26.63 -2.77
CA GLN A 294 5.13 26.89 -4.10
C GLN A 294 3.64 26.57 -4.22
N ALA A 295 3.20 25.44 -3.70
CA ALA A 295 1.78 25.06 -3.69
C ALA A 295 0.90 26.07 -2.92
N MET A 296 1.44 26.69 -1.85
CA MET A 296 0.72 27.75 -1.13
C MET A 296 0.63 29.03 -1.95
N THR A 297 1.70 29.38 -2.69
CA THR A 297 1.71 30.53 -3.60
C THR A 297 0.72 30.32 -4.76
N ASP A 298 0.75 29.12 -5.36
CA ASP A 298 -0.13 28.74 -6.47
C ASP A 298 -1.60 28.75 -6.05
N ALA A 299 -1.92 28.29 -4.83
CA ALA A 299 -3.27 28.38 -4.29
C ALA A 299 -3.78 29.83 -4.18
N GLY A 300 -2.91 30.77 -3.81
CA GLY A 300 -3.21 32.19 -3.81
C GLY A 300 -3.50 32.72 -5.21
N LEU A 301 -2.68 32.35 -6.19
CA LEU A 301 -2.87 32.74 -7.60
C LEU A 301 -4.17 32.14 -8.16
N LEU A 302 -4.47 30.88 -7.88
CA LEU A 302 -5.71 30.24 -8.31
C LEU A 302 -6.95 30.93 -7.73
N LEU A 303 -6.92 31.32 -6.44
CA LEU A 303 -8.01 32.07 -5.83
C LEU A 303 -8.17 33.42 -6.48
N SER A 304 -7.08 34.16 -6.74
CA SER A 304 -7.10 35.45 -7.41
C SER A 304 -7.69 35.33 -8.83
N ALA A 305 -7.25 34.32 -9.59
CA ALA A 305 -7.78 34.07 -10.93
C ALA A 305 -9.29 33.73 -10.90
N HIS A 306 -9.73 32.91 -9.94
CA HIS A 306 -11.14 32.59 -9.76
C HIS A 306 -11.99 33.83 -9.44
N LEU A 307 -11.52 34.69 -8.55
CA LEU A 307 -12.22 35.91 -8.18
C LEU A 307 -12.32 36.89 -9.35
N ILE A 308 -11.27 37.04 -10.14
CA ILE A 308 -11.28 37.87 -11.36
C ILE A 308 -12.28 37.31 -12.37
N ALA A 309 -12.27 36.01 -12.64
CA ALA A 309 -13.18 35.35 -13.57
C ALA A 309 -14.66 35.47 -13.15
N THR A 310 -14.93 35.47 -11.85
CA THR A 310 -16.29 35.63 -11.31
C THR A 310 -16.72 37.08 -11.14
N ALA A 311 -15.78 38.04 -10.99
CA ALA A 311 -16.06 39.45 -10.90
C ALA A 311 -16.47 40.06 -12.25
N GLY A 312 -16.11 39.42 -13.38
CA GLY A 312 -16.57 39.81 -14.72
C GLY A 312 -18.07 39.61 -14.96
N SER A 313 -18.77 38.95 -14.04
CA SER A 313 -20.23 38.77 -14.08
C SER A 313 -21.01 39.52 -12.99
N ALA A 314 -20.32 40.18 -12.08
CA ALA A 314 -20.94 41.06 -11.06
C ALA A 314 -20.10 42.30 -10.89
N GLN A 315 -20.60 43.42 -11.39
CA GLN A 315 -20.02 44.74 -11.06
C GLN A 315 -19.86 44.84 -9.54
N LEU A 316 -18.61 44.86 -9.07
CA LEU A 316 -18.27 45.23 -7.73
C LEU A 316 -18.83 46.62 -7.46
N ARG A 317 -19.96 46.72 -6.75
CA ARG A 317 -20.40 47.98 -6.18
C ARG A 317 -19.27 48.45 -5.27
N ALA A 318 -18.61 49.54 -5.72
CA ALA A 318 -17.70 50.28 -4.87
C ALA A 318 -18.47 50.63 -3.57
N VAL A 319 -17.98 50.17 -2.46
CA VAL A 319 -18.44 50.64 -1.16
C VAL A 319 -18.07 52.10 -1.09
N PRO A 320 -19.05 53.01 -0.97
CA PRO A 320 -18.71 54.46 -0.88
C PRO A 320 -17.93 54.61 0.44
N SER A 321 -16.77 55.26 0.32
CA SER A 321 -15.98 55.70 1.46
C SER A 321 -16.77 56.64 2.31
N SER A 322 -17.49 56.11 3.30
CA SER A 322 -18.16 56.96 4.27
C SER A 322 -17.13 57.43 5.31
N SER A 323 -16.81 58.71 5.18
CA SER A 323 -16.41 59.69 6.23
C SER A 323 -15.73 59.11 7.49
N THR A 324 -14.46 59.43 7.60
CA THR A 324 -13.69 59.56 8.82
C THR A 324 -14.50 60.26 9.92
N ARG A 325 -15.02 59.52 10.88
CA ARG A 325 -15.38 60.07 12.19
C ARG A 325 -14.17 59.91 13.10
N SER A 326 -13.52 61.03 13.38
CA SER A 326 -12.51 61.13 14.42
C SER A 326 -13.13 60.82 15.80
N TRP A 327 -12.67 59.79 16.41
CA TRP A 327 -12.92 59.47 17.81
C TRP A 327 -11.76 60.00 18.65
N PHE A 328 -11.90 61.24 19.12
CA PHE A 328 -11.18 61.75 20.29
C PHE A 328 -12.18 62.21 21.29
N PRO A 329 -12.16 61.73 22.58
CA PRO A 329 -12.91 62.29 23.64
C PRO A 329 -12.29 63.63 24.08
N PRO A 330 -13.08 64.62 24.54
CA PRO A 330 -12.54 65.88 25.02
C PRO A 330 -11.84 65.68 26.36
N SER A 331 -10.68 66.28 26.47
CA SER A 331 -9.92 66.45 27.71
C SER A 331 -10.62 67.48 28.63
N SER A 332 -10.90 67.04 29.87
CA SER A 332 -11.01 67.88 31.04
C SER A 332 -10.67 67.05 32.27
#